data_a692f5dbede7dfa0046c8c9a4e80b2fc
#
_entry.id   a692f5dbede7dfa0046c8c9a4e80b2fc
#
_cell.length_a   1.000
_cell.length_b   1.000
_cell.length_c   1.000
_cell.angle_alpha   90.00
_cell.angle_beta   90.00
_cell.angle_gamma   90.00
#
_symmetry.space_group_name_H-M   'P 1'
#
loop_
_entity.id
_entity.type
_entity.pdbx_description
1 polymer ?
#
loop_
_entity_poly.entity_id
_entity_poly.type
_entity_poly.pdbx_seq_one_letter_code
_entity_poly.pdbx_strand_id
1 'polypeptide(L)'
;MAIKKVFVVGAGLMGGGITQVTATAGYQVKMRDMTDEILEKSMESIKWSLEKFASKGKITEEQAKQAIDNIEPTTEMSDAADADLVIEAVFEKLELKQDVFKKLDEVTKPEAILATNTSAISITSIATATSRPEQVVGTHFFSPVPMMRLCELIRGLHTSDDTLKEAVDFAQSIGKETVVVRKDVAGFIANRIGLTSTVEAIRLVEAGVASPGDIDRAMRLGFGHTMGPCETADMTGIDILMHALEAIYMETRNEKYWPPELMRRMVASGLLGRKTKKGFYDYSSGQQEPYWKL
;
A
#
# COMPACT_ATOMS: atom_id res chain seq x y z
N MET A 1 -16.18 -13.93 13.54
CA MET A 1 -15.20 -14.64 14.45
C MET A 1 -14.29 -13.58 15.07
N ALA A 2 -13.80 -13.71 16.31
CA ALA A 2 -12.85 -12.72 16.84
C ALA A 2 -11.44 -13.02 16.31
N ILE A 3 -10.91 -12.18 15.45
CA ILE A 3 -9.52 -12.27 14.95
C ILE A 3 -8.57 -12.08 16.14
N LYS A 4 -7.60 -12.97 16.31
CA LYS A 4 -6.56 -12.92 17.35
C LYS A 4 -5.17 -13.17 16.76
N LYS A 5 -5.07 -14.05 15.79
CA LYS A 5 -3.83 -14.47 15.14
C LYS A 5 -3.82 -14.01 13.70
N VAL A 6 -2.83 -13.22 13.35
CA VAL A 6 -2.66 -12.66 12.00
C VAL A 6 -1.38 -13.22 11.39
N PHE A 7 -1.47 -13.64 10.14
CA PHE A 7 -0.33 -14.10 9.35
C PHE A 7 -0.08 -13.11 8.21
N VAL A 8 1.11 -12.52 8.16
CA VAL A 8 1.46 -11.55 7.11
C VAL A 8 2.46 -12.20 6.15
N VAL A 9 2.10 -12.26 4.87
CA VAL A 9 2.95 -12.83 3.81
C VAL A 9 3.63 -11.71 3.04
N GLY A 10 4.96 -11.66 3.13
CA GLY A 10 5.81 -10.59 2.63
C GLY A 10 6.25 -9.66 3.77
N ALA A 11 7.55 -9.59 4.00
CA ALA A 11 8.19 -8.77 5.04
C ALA A 11 8.83 -7.48 4.46
N GLY A 12 8.44 -7.09 3.25
CA GLY A 12 8.86 -5.81 2.65
C GLY A 12 8.27 -4.60 3.35
N LEU A 13 8.40 -3.42 2.72
CA LEU A 13 7.94 -2.14 3.26
C LEU A 13 6.47 -2.17 3.73
N MET A 14 5.58 -2.76 2.92
CA MET A 14 4.16 -2.84 3.25
C MET A 14 3.89 -3.89 4.32
N GLY A 15 4.37 -5.12 4.13
CA GLY A 15 4.14 -6.20 5.09
C GLY A 15 4.76 -5.94 6.45
N GLY A 16 5.98 -5.42 6.52
CA GLY A 16 6.60 -4.97 7.78
C GLY A 16 5.77 -3.89 8.48
N GLY A 17 5.27 -2.90 7.71
CA GLY A 17 4.41 -1.85 8.27
C GLY A 17 3.05 -2.37 8.74
N ILE A 18 2.43 -3.33 8.03
CA ILE A 18 1.19 -3.99 8.43
C ILE A 18 1.42 -4.81 9.71
N THR A 19 2.51 -5.60 9.75
CA THR A 19 2.94 -6.34 10.92
C THR A 19 3.09 -5.42 12.13
N GLN A 20 3.79 -4.29 11.98
CA GLN A 20 4.01 -3.33 13.06
C GLN A 20 2.68 -2.81 13.65
N VAL A 21 1.76 -2.30 12.82
CA VAL A 21 0.51 -1.73 13.35
C VAL A 21 -0.39 -2.78 13.96
N THR A 22 -0.40 -3.99 13.40
CA THR A 22 -1.17 -5.13 13.91
C THR A 22 -0.64 -5.57 15.29
N ALA A 23 0.67 -5.74 15.41
CA ALA A 23 1.31 -6.12 16.68
C ALA A 23 1.19 -5.02 17.75
N THR A 24 1.26 -3.74 17.36
CA THR A 24 1.05 -2.60 18.27
C THR A 24 -0.37 -2.58 18.85
N ALA A 25 -1.34 -3.06 18.09
CA ALA A 25 -2.74 -3.19 18.55
C ALA A 25 -2.97 -4.44 19.44
N GLY A 26 -1.94 -5.24 19.72
CA GLY A 26 -1.99 -6.38 20.64
C GLY A 26 -2.29 -7.73 19.99
N TYR A 27 -2.33 -7.81 18.66
CA TYR A 27 -2.50 -9.08 17.96
C TYR A 27 -1.20 -9.89 17.95
N GLN A 28 -1.31 -11.21 17.98
CA GLN A 28 -0.21 -12.11 17.67
C GLN A 28 -0.01 -12.15 16.16
N VAL A 29 1.20 -11.85 15.69
CA VAL A 29 1.49 -11.74 14.27
C VAL A 29 2.66 -12.65 13.91
N LYS A 30 2.44 -13.57 13.00
CA LYS A 30 3.53 -14.26 12.32
C LYS A 30 3.81 -13.54 11.01
N MET A 31 5.06 -13.09 10.84
CA MET A 31 5.51 -12.39 9.64
C MET A 31 6.37 -13.33 8.81
N ARG A 32 5.91 -13.63 7.60
CA ARG A 32 6.57 -14.61 6.72
C ARG A 32 7.23 -13.94 5.53
N ASP A 33 8.49 -14.35 5.24
CA ASP A 33 9.12 -14.10 3.93
C ASP A 33 9.94 -15.32 3.48
N MET A 34 10.63 -15.20 2.35
CA MET A 34 11.35 -16.33 1.74
C MET A 34 12.65 -16.67 2.46
N THR A 35 13.29 -15.71 3.12
CA THR A 35 14.60 -15.88 3.78
C THR A 35 14.65 -15.17 5.12
N ASP A 36 15.45 -15.72 6.04
CA ASP A 36 15.71 -15.11 7.35
C ASP A 36 16.33 -13.71 7.23
N GLU A 37 17.18 -13.49 6.23
CA GLU A 37 17.82 -12.19 5.99
C GLU A 37 16.79 -11.07 5.70
N ILE A 38 15.72 -11.35 4.95
CA ILE A 38 14.65 -10.38 4.70
C ILE A 38 13.87 -10.12 5.99
N LEU A 39 13.60 -11.17 6.76
CA LEU A 39 12.89 -11.09 8.04
C LEU A 39 13.67 -10.27 9.06
N GLU A 40 14.97 -10.50 9.20
CA GLU A 40 15.88 -9.75 10.09
C GLU A 40 15.87 -8.25 9.75
N LYS A 41 16.04 -7.89 8.48
CA LYS A 41 15.99 -6.49 8.01
C LYS A 41 14.62 -5.84 8.30
N SER A 42 13.54 -6.58 8.13
CA SER A 42 12.20 -6.10 8.45
C SER A 42 12.04 -5.86 9.94
N MET A 43 12.48 -6.81 10.78
CA MET A 43 12.43 -6.68 12.24
C MET A 43 13.27 -5.50 12.75
N GLU A 44 14.45 -5.28 12.19
CA GLU A 44 15.29 -4.10 12.51
C GLU A 44 14.54 -2.79 12.18
N SER A 45 13.92 -2.73 10.99
CA SER A 45 13.13 -1.57 10.57
C SER A 45 11.92 -1.33 11.48
N ILE A 46 11.21 -2.39 11.87
CA ILE A 46 10.07 -2.32 12.80
C ILE A 46 10.53 -1.82 14.17
N LYS A 47 11.60 -2.38 14.73
CA LYS A 47 12.17 -1.97 16.01
C LYS A 47 12.54 -0.48 15.99
N TRP A 48 13.30 -0.05 15.00
CA TRP A 48 13.67 1.35 14.83
C TRP A 48 12.45 2.28 14.74
N SER A 49 11.42 1.85 14.00
CA SER A 49 10.18 2.61 13.85
C SER A 49 9.43 2.75 15.18
N LEU A 50 9.29 1.65 15.94
CA LEU A 50 8.63 1.65 17.24
C LEU A 50 9.37 2.51 18.26
N GLU A 51 10.70 2.43 18.34
CA GLU A 51 11.53 3.28 19.17
C GLU A 51 11.36 4.77 18.83
N LYS A 52 11.28 5.09 17.54
CA LYS A 52 11.01 6.46 17.09
C LYS A 52 9.59 6.93 17.43
N PHE A 53 8.59 6.05 17.44
CA PHE A 53 7.26 6.38 17.91
C PHE A 53 7.24 6.60 19.43
N ALA A 54 7.95 5.78 20.21
CA ALA A 54 8.08 5.94 21.65
C ALA A 54 8.80 7.25 22.01
N SER A 55 9.93 7.55 21.37
CA SER A 55 10.68 8.81 21.59
C SER A 55 9.88 10.08 21.28
N LYS A 56 8.85 9.98 20.43
CA LYS A 56 7.91 11.06 20.12
C LYS A 56 6.65 11.06 20.98
N GLY A 57 6.55 10.17 21.96
CA GLY A 57 5.39 10.07 22.84
C GLY A 57 4.11 9.58 22.17
N LYS A 58 4.21 8.93 21.00
CA LYS A 58 3.04 8.35 20.31
C LYS A 58 2.60 7.02 20.90
N ILE A 59 3.52 6.26 21.44
CA ILE A 59 3.33 5.03 22.22
C ILE A 59 4.28 5.04 23.41
N THR A 60 4.05 4.19 24.40
CA THR A 60 4.99 4.01 25.51
C THR A 60 6.12 3.04 25.11
N GLU A 61 7.24 3.06 25.83
CA GLU A 61 8.34 2.09 25.63
C GLU A 61 7.86 0.65 25.87
N GLU A 62 6.96 0.47 26.82
CA GLU A 62 6.37 -0.82 27.14
C GLU A 62 5.48 -1.32 25.99
N GLN A 63 4.67 -0.44 25.40
CA GLN A 63 3.88 -0.77 24.19
C GLN A 63 4.78 -1.13 23.01
N ALA A 64 5.90 -0.42 22.83
CA ALA A 64 6.87 -0.73 21.78
C ALA A 64 7.49 -2.12 21.98
N LYS A 65 7.88 -2.45 23.21
CA LYS A 65 8.42 -3.77 23.57
C LYS A 65 7.39 -4.87 23.37
N GLN A 66 6.16 -4.69 23.86
CA GLN A 66 5.10 -5.66 23.72
C GLN A 66 4.74 -5.91 22.23
N ALA A 67 4.77 -4.85 21.40
CA ALA A 67 4.57 -5.00 19.97
C ALA A 67 5.63 -5.89 19.32
N ILE A 68 6.91 -5.76 19.74
CA ILE A 68 8.00 -6.62 19.26
C ILE A 68 7.79 -8.07 19.72
N ASP A 69 7.42 -8.27 20.99
CA ASP A 69 7.17 -9.60 21.57
C ASP A 69 5.96 -10.31 20.94
N ASN A 70 5.04 -9.58 20.32
CA ASN A 70 3.90 -10.10 19.58
C ASN A 70 4.24 -10.55 18.15
N ILE A 71 5.47 -10.33 17.66
CA ILE A 71 5.88 -10.67 16.28
C ILE A 71 6.76 -11.90 16.28
N GLU A 72 6.37 -12.89 15.52
CA GLU A 72 7.14 -14.11 15.25
C GLU A 72 7.52 -14.16 13.76
N PRO A 73 8.79 -13.97 13.40
CA PRO A 73 9.24 -14.15 12.01
C PRO A 73 9.31 -15.63 11.65
N THR A 74 8.94 -15.99 10.41
CA THR A 74 9.02 -17.36 9.91
C THR A 74 9.26 -17.42 8.40
N THR A 75 9.92 -18.46 7.91
CA THR A 75 10.02 -18.75 6.48
C THR A 75 8.95 -19.74 6.01
N GLU A 76 8.25 -20.39 6.95
CA GLU A 76 7.35 -21.49 6.67
C GLU A 76 5.91 -21.00 6.40
N MET A 77 5.36 -21.39 5.25
CA MET A 77 3.96 -21.08 4.91
C MET A 77 2.97 -21.88 5.78
N SER A 78 3.37 -23.07 6.23
CA SER A 78 2.57 -23.92 7.11
C SER A 78 2.23 -23.28 8.46
N ASP A 79 3.01 -22.30 8.88
CA ASP A 79 2.76 -21.55 10.12
C ASP A 79 1.51 -20.65 10.05
N ALA A 80 0.89 -20.55 8.86
CA ALA A 80 -0.41 -19.93 8.69
C ALA A 80 -1.59 -20.78 9.18
N ALA A 81 -1.36 -22.04 9.55
CA ALA A 81 -2.41 -23.04 9.82
C ALA A 81 -3.41 -22.60 10.91
N ASP A 82 -2.98 -21.84 11.91
CA ASP A 82 -3.83 -21.38 13.01
C ASP A 82 -4.25 -19.91 12.90
N ALA A 83 -3.92 -19.26 11.78
CA ALA A 83 -4.28 -17.85 11.55
C ALA A 83 -5.80 -17.67 11.40
N ASP A 84 -6.31 -16.57 11.98
CA ASP A 84 -7.69 -16.12 11.79
C ASP A 84 -7.81 -15.22 10.54
N LEU A 85 -6.76 -14.45 10.29
CA LEU A 85 -6.64 -13.54 9.16
C LEU A 85 -5.23 -13.67 8.56
N VAL A 86 -5.18 -13.81 7.24
CA VAL A 86 -3.93 -13.69 6.49
C VAL A 86 -3.97 -12.39 5.68
N ILE A 87 -2.85 -11.64 5.69
CA ILE A 87 -2.69 -10.44 4.84
C ILE A 87 -1.48 -10.64 3.93
N GLU A 88 -1.74 -10.77 2.64
CA GLU A 88 -0.72 -10.91 1.62
C GLU A 88 -0.23 -9.53 1.17
N ALA A 89 1.09 -9.33 1.16
CA ALA A 89 1.79 -8.11 0.75
C ALA A 89 3.06 -8.41 -0.06
N VAL A 90 2.98 -9.42 -0.96
CA VAL A 90 4.06 -9.76 -1.90
C VAL A 90 4.05 -8.85 -3.13
N PHE A 91 5.01 -9.04 -4.05
CA PHE A 91 5.11 -8.24 -5.27
C PHE A 91 3.81 -8.24 -6.10
N GLU A 92 3.54 -7.10 -6.74
CA GLU A 92 2.30 -6.81 -7.48
C GLU A 92 2.29 -7.54 -8.84
N LYS A 93 2.13 -8.87 -8.79
CA LYS A 93 2.00 -9.77 -9.95
C LYS A 93 0.89 -10.77 -9.68
N LEU A 94 -0.08 -10.86 -10.61
CA LEU A 94 -1.27 -11.70 -10.43
C LEU A 94 -0.91 -13.16 -10.17
N GLU A 95 -0.07 -13.74 -11.00
CA GLU A 95 0.32 -15.15 -10.93
C GLU A 95 0.97 -15.47 -9.57
N LEU A 96 1.86 -14.58 -9.09
CA LEU A 96 2.50 -14.74 -7.80
C LEU A 96 1.49 -14.70 -6.65
N LYS A 97 0.55 -13.75 -6.70
CA LYS A 97 -0.50 -13.65 -5.68
C LYS A 97 -1.43 -14.87 -5.71
N GLN A 98 -1.80 -15.35 -6.91
CA GLN A 98 -2.58 -16.57 -7.06
C GLN A 98 -1.85 -17.80 -6.50
N ASP A 99 -0.55 -17.95 -6.76
CA ASP A 99 0.25 -19.04 -6.19
C ASP A 99 0.32 -18.99 -4.65
N VAL A 100 0.43 -17.78 -4.09
CA VAL A 100 0.39 -17.59 -2.64
C VAL A 100 -1.00 -17.94 -2.09
N PHE A 101 -2.07 -17.43 -2.71
CA PHE A 101 -3.44 -17.70 -2.27
C PHE A 101 -3.82 -19.18 -2.35
N LYS A 102 -3.38 -19.90 -3.39
CA LYS A 102 -3.56 -21.34 -3.50
C LYS A 102 -2.91 -22.08 -2.33
N LYS A 103 -1.66 -21.74 -1.98
CA LYS A 103 -0.97 -22.34 -0.83
C LYS A 103 -1.65 -22.00 0.49
N LEU A 104 -2.11 -20.76 0.65
CA LEU A 104 -2.84 -20.34 1.84
C LEU A 104 -4.17 -21.06 1.99
N ASP A 105 -4.88 -21.31 0.89
CA ASP A 105 -6.13 -22.07 0.89
C ASP A 105 -5.93 -23.50 1.39
N GLU A 106 -4.78 -24.13 1.06
CA GLU A 106 -4.42 -25.48 1.46
C GLU A 106 -4.01 -25.58 2.95
N VAL A 107 -3.34 -24.54 3.50
CA VAL A 107 -2.71 -24.65 4.83
C VAL A 107 -3.50 -23.97 5.94
N THR A 108 -4.32 -22.95 5.64
CA THR A 108 -5.06 -22.24 6.66
C THR A 108 -6.36 -22.94 7.01
N LYS A 109 -6.87 -22.70 8.22
CA LYS A 109 -8.18 -23.24 8.62
C LYS A 109 -9.31 -22.71 7.73
N PRO A 110 -10.39 -23.49 7.55
CA PRO A 110 -11.46 -23.13 6.61
C PRO A 110 -12.12 -21.78 6.85
N GLU A 111 -12.14 -21.30 8.09
CA GLU A 111 -12.77 -20.04 8.50
C GLU A 111 -11.86 -18.82 8.35
N ALA A 112 -10.57 -19.01 8.03
CA ALA A 112 -9.60 -17.93 7.94
C ALA A 112 -9.95 -16.97 6.78
N ILE A 113 -9.89 -15.67 7.05
CA ILE A 113 -10.01 -14.65 6.03
C ILE A 113 -8.68 -14.51 5.30
N LEU A 114 -8.72 -14.47 3.98
CA LEU A 114 -7.56 -14.25 3.12
C LEU A 114 -7.63 -12.86 2.51
N ALA A 115 -6.81 -11.95 3.02
CA ALA A 115 -6.75 -10.58 2.56
C ALA A 115 -5.53 -10.33 1.67
N THR A 116 -5.67 -9.45 0.67
CA THR A 116 -4.57 -8.99 -0.18
C THR A 116 -4.37 -7.49 -0.07
N ASN A 117 -3.11 -7.05 0.03
CA ASN A 117 -2.75 -5.63 0.04
C ASN A 117 -2.42 -5.12 -1.38
N THR A 118 -2.98 -5.71 -2.41
CA THR A 118 -2.82 -5.23 -3.79
C THR A 118 -3.32 -3.78 -3.93
N SER A 119 -2.69 -3.02 -4.83
CA SER A 119 -3.10 -1.65 -5.16
C SER A 119 -3.91 -1.54 -6.46
N ALA A 120 -3.81 -2.53 -7.34
CA ALA A 120 -4.40 -2.45 -8.68
C ALA A 120 -4.94 -3.78 -9.21
N ILE A 121 -4.47 -4.92 -8.70
CA ILE A 121 -4.90 -6.23 -9.18
C ILE A 121 -6.30 -6.55 -8.66
N SER A 122 -7.15 -7.10 -9.52
CA SER A 122 -8.51 -7.50 -9.18
C SER A 122 -8.53 -8.51 -8.03
N ILE A 123 -9.24 -8.19 -6.95
CA ILE A 123 -9.49 -9.09 -5.83
C ILE A 123 -10.20 -10.36 -6.31
N THR A 124 -11.16 -10.18 -7.22
CA THR A 124 -11.89 -11.28 -7.86
C THR A 124 -10.95 -12.23 -8.58
N SER A 125 -9.98 -11.70 -9.34
CA SER A 125 -9.00 -12.54 -10.05
C SER A 125 -8.05 -13.29 -9.10
N ILE A 126 -7.67 -12.69 -7.97
CA ILE A 126 -6.87 -13.37 -6.95
C ILE A 126 -7.69 -14.49 -6.29
N ALA A 127 -8.95 -14.22 -5.98
CA ALA A 127 -9.85 -15.15 -5.32
C ALA A 127 -10.12 -16.44 -6.13
N THR A 128 -9.98 -16.42 -7.46
CA THR A 128 -10.15 -17.62 -8.31
C THR A 128 -9.12 -18.71 -7.99
N ALA A 129 -8.04 -18.40 -7.31
CA ALA A 129 -7.02 -19.37 -6.89
C ALA A 129 -7.38 -20.14 -5.61
N THR A 130 -8.53 -19.82 -4.97
CA THR A 130 -8.98 -20.45 -3.72
C THR A 130 -10.29 -21.21 -3.92
N SER A 131 -10.54 -22.19 -3.05
CA SER A 131 -11.82 -22.92 -2.98
C SER A 131 -12.93 -22.16 -2.23
N ARG A 132 -12.60 -21.03 -1.59
CA ARG A 132 -13.48 -20.20 -0.74
C ARG A 132 -13.37 -18.71 -1.08
N PRO A 133 -13.72 -18.32 -2.32
CA PRO A 133 -13.59 -16.94 -2.79
C PRO A 133 -14.44 -15.93 -1.98
N GLU A 134 -15.45 -16.39 -1.24
CA GLU A 134 -16.27 -15.58 -0.33
C GLU A 134 -15.50 -15.10 0.90
N GLN A 135 -14.36 -15.72 1.25
CA GLN A 135 -13.48 -15.33 2.35
C GLN A 135 -12.29 -14.49 1.87
N VAL A 136 -12.24 -14.12 0.60
CA VAL A 136 -11.20 -13.26 0.04
C VAL A 136 -11.65 -11.81 0.01
N VAL A 137 -10.77 -10.91 0.48
CA VAL A 137 -11.03 -9.46 0.56
C VAL A 137 -9.78 -8.66 0.25
N GLY A 138 -9.93 -7.47 -0.33
CA GLY A 138 -8.83 -6.51 -0.45
C GLY A 138 -8.70 -5.66 0.82
N THR A 139 -7.45 -5.50 1.30
CA THR A 139 -7.11 -4.60 2.41
C THR A 139 -5.97 -3.70 1.97
N HIS A 140 -6.32 -2.61 1.28
CA HIS A 140 -5.34 -1.71 0.70
C HIS A 140 -4.88 -0.67 1.73
N PHE A 141 -3.68 -0.89 2.27
CA PHE A 141 -2.98 0.03 3.15
C PHE A 141 -2.13 1.01 2.35
N PHE A 142 -1.83 2.16 2.94
CA PHE A 142 -1.01 3.22 2.34
C PHE A 142 0.34 3.36 3.03
N SER A 143 1.39 3.58 2.23
CA SER A 143 2.76 3.74 2.73
C SER A 143 3.03 5.18 3.22
N PRO A 144 3.75 5.35 4.34
CA PRO A 144 4.16 4.35 5.33
C PRO A 144 2.99 3.89 6.21
N VAL A 145 2.78 2.58 6.32
CA VAL A 145 1.59 2.02 6.99
C VAL A 145 1.40 2.53 8.43
N PRO A 146 2.45 2.67 9.28
CA PRO A 146 2.26 3.18 10.64
C PRO A 146 1.82 4.64 10.71
N MET A 147 1.98 5.41 9.63
CA MET A 147 1.65 6.84 9.61
C MET A 147 0.35 7.16 8.89
N MET A 148 0.01 6.36 7.87
CA MET A 148 -1.18 6.58 7.05
C MET A 148 -2.40 5.97 7.74
N ARG A 149 -3.45 6.77 7.91
CA ARG A 149 -4.65 6.35 8.63
C ARG A 149 -5.61 5.54 7.78
N LEU A 150 -5.61 5.74 6.47
CA LEU A 150 -6.55 5.11 5.55
C LEU A 150 -6.25 3.62 5.32
N CYS A 151 -7.30 2.80 5.36
CA CYS A 151 -7.33 1.46 4.77
C CYS A 151 -8.59 1.34 3.91
N GLU A 152 -8.43 1.08 2.62
CA GLU A 152 -9.56 0.74 1.74
C GLU A 152 -9.84 -0.75 1.86
N LEU A 153 -11.10 -1.12 2.10
CA LEU A 153 -11.58 -2.50 2.12
C LEU A 153 -12.30 -2.76 0.80
N ILE A 154 -11.75 -3.65 -0.02
CA ILE A 154 -12.23 -3.88 -1.37
C ILE A 154 -13.02 -5.19 -1.42
N ARG A 155 -14.29 -5.07 -1.84
CA ARG A 155 -15.16 -6.21 -2.08
C ARG A 155 -14.89 -6.78 -3.47
N GLY A 156 -14.36 -8.00 -3.54
CA GLY A 156 -14.36 -8.80 -4.76
C GLY A 156 -15.78 -9.30 -5.11
N LEU A 157 -15.94 -9.90 -6.28
CA LEU A 157 -17.26 -10.37 -6.76
C LEU A 157 -17.93 -11.34 -5.79
N HIS A 158 -17.16 -12.20 -5.16
CA HIS A 158 -17.67 -13.26 -4.28
C HIS A 158 -17.51 -12.96 -2.79
N THR A 159 -16.78 -11.90 -2.40
CA THR A 159 -16.55 -11.55 -0.99
C THR A 159 -17.88 -11.45 -0.23
N SER A 160 -18.03 -12.23 0.84
CA SER A 160 -19.23 -12.22 1.67
C SER A 160 -19.35 -10.93 2.51
N ASP A 161 -20.56 -10.62 2.95
CA ASP A 161 -20.80 -9.48 3.83
C ASP A 161 -20.10 -9.66 5.19
N ASP A 162 -20.06 -10.90 5.70
CA ASP A 162 -19.39 -11.23 6.96
C ASP A 162 -17.87 -11.05 6.84
N THR A 163 -17.25 -11.55 5.77
CA THR A 163 -15.82 -11.35 5.49
C THR A 163 -15.45 -9.86 5.40
N LEU A 164 -16.25 -9.08 4.67
CA LEU A 164 -16.04 -7.65 4.53
C LEU A 164 -16.17 -6.95 5.89
N LYS A 165 -17.20 -7.29 6.67
CA LYS A 165 -17.44 -6.73 7.99
C LYS A 165 -16.27 -7.04 8.95
N GLU A 166 -15.83 -8.28 9.03
CA GLU A 166 -14.72 -8.69 9.90
C GLU A 166 -13.41 -7.99 9.49
N ALA A 167 -13.14 -7.81 8.18
CA ALA A 167 -11.99 -7.06 7.70
C ALA A 167 -12.07 -5.57 8.06
N VAL A 168 -13.26 -4.95 8.01
CA VAL A 168 -13.50 -3.57 8.46
C VAL A 168 -13.24 -3.46 9.97
N ASP A 169 -13.85 -4.33 10.77
CA ASP A 169 -13.70 -4.33 12.23
C ASP A 169 -12.22 -4.51 12.63
N PHE A 170 -11.50 -5.41 11.94
CA PHE A 170 -10.06 -5.59 12.14
C PHE A 170 -9.27 -4.32 11.80
N ALA A 171 -9.47 -3.74 10.61
CA ALA A 171 -8.73 -2.55 10.20
C ALA A 171 -8.95 -1.38 11.17
N GLN A 172 -10.17 -1.21 11.67
CA GLN A 172 -10.50 -0.20 12.69
C GLN A 172 -9.80 -0.50 14.03
N SER A 173 -9.74 -1.77 14.44
CA SER A 173 -9.12 -2.16 15.71
C SER A 173 -7.61 -1.89 15.75
N ILE A 174 -6.93 -1.87 14.60
CA ILE A 174 -5.52 -1.51 14.46
C ILE A 174 -5.31 0.00 14.18
N GLY A 175 -6.33 0.83 14.46
CA GLY A 175 -6.26 2.29 14.38
C GLY A 175 -6.39 2.87 12.98
N LYS A 176 -6.95 2.12 12.01
CA LYS A 176 -7.20 2.63 10.67
C LYS A 176 -8.61 3.21 10.54
N GLU A 177 -8.73 4.26 9.73
CA GLU A 177 -10.00 4.72 9.20
C GLU A 177 -10.30 3.97 7.92
N THR A 178 -11.50 3.42 7.83
CA THR A 178 -11.85 2.49 6.77
C THR A 178 -12.77 3.14 5.74
N VAL A 179 -12.52 2.83 4.47
CA VAL A 179 -13.40 3.16 3.36
C VAL A 179 -13.72 1.86 2.61
N VAL A 180 -15.00 1.59 2.41
CA VAL A 180 -15.44 0.39 1.68
C VAL A 180 -15.55 0.68 0.20
N VAL A 181 -14.79 -0.06 -0.60
CA VAL A 181 -14.86 -0.10 -2.05
C VAL A 181 -15.82 -1.21 -2.45
N ARG A 182 -17.04 -0.84 -2.81
CA ARG A 182 -18.15 -1.79 -3.05
C ARG A 182 -18.01 -2.64 -4.29
N LYS A 183 -17.14 -2.26 -5.20
CA LYS A 183 -16.90 -2.96 -6.46
C LYS A 183 -15.41 -2.97 -6.74
N ASP A 184 -14.90 -4.15 -7.02
CA ASP A 184 -13.52 -4.39 -7.42
C ASP A 184 -13.22 -3.69 -8.76
N VAL A 185 -12.42 -2.63 -8.69
CA VAL A 185 -12.00 -1.83 -9.84
C VAL A 185 -10.53 -1.44 -9.69
N ALA A 186 -9.78 -1.46 -10.78
CA ALA A 186 -8.35 -1.12 -10.76
C ALA A 186 -8.08 0.26 -10.15
N GLY A 187 -7.15 0.34 -9.21
CA GLY A 187 -6.75 1.58 -8.52
C GLY A 187 -7.76 2.06 -7.46
N PHE A 188 -8.80 1.29 -7.19
CA PHE A 188 -9.82 1.51 -6.15
C PHE A 188 -10.36 2.95 -6.12
N ILE A 189 -10.37 3.64 -4.99
CA ILE A 189 -10.86 5.03 -4.87
C ILE A 189 -9.69 6.01 -4.81
N ALA A 190 -8.82 5.88 -3.81
CA ALA A 190 -7.81 6.90 -3.53
C ALA A 190 -6.77 7.01 -4.65
N ASN A 191 -6.21 5.87 -5.10
CA ASN A 191 -5.27 5.87 -6.21
C ASN A 191 -5.92 6.33 -7.51
N ARG A 192 -7.16 5.93 -7.78
CA ARG A 192 -7.87 6.32 -8.99
C ARG A 192 -8.10 7.82 -9.09
N ILE A 193 -8.46 8.46 -8.00
CA ILE A 193 -8.65 9.93 -7.93
C ILE A 193 -7.30 10.64 -7.91
N GLY A 194 -6.38 10.22 -7.05
CA GLY A 194 -5.08 10.86 -6.87
C GLY A 194 -4.22 10.80 -8.15
N LEU A 195 -4.15 9.64 -8.81
CA LEU A 195 -3.43 9.48 -10.06
C LEU A 195 -4.05 10.33 -11.19
N THR A 196 -5.38 10.39 -11.29
CA THR A 196 -6.04 11.22 -12.31
C THR A 196 -5.72 12.70 -12.10
N SER A 197 -5.73 13.18 -10.85
CA SER A 197 -5.34 14.55 -10.52
C SER A 197 -3.87 14.84 -10.87
N THR A 198 -2.98 13.89 -10.54
CA THR A 198 -1.55 14.01 -10.87
C THR A 198 -1.31 14.01 -12.37
N VAL A 199 -1.99 13.13 -13.12
CA VAL A 199 -1.90 13.08 -14.59
C VAL A 199 -2.33 14.40 -15.21
N GLU A 200 -3.43 14.98 -14.74
CA GLU A 200 -3.89 16.28 -15.25
C GLU A 200 -2.90 17.40 -14.94
N ALA A 201 -2.32 17.42 -13.75
CA ALA A 201 -1.28 18.38 -13.40
C ALA A 201 -0.05 18.24 -14.34
N ILE A 202 0.37 17.01 -14.63
CA ILE A 202 1.50 16.76 -15.56
C ILE A 202 1.15 17.20 -16.98
N ARG A 203 -0.07 17.00 -17.44
CA ARG A 203 -0.54 17.48 -18.76
C ARG A 203 -0.53 19.02 -18.86
N LEU A 204 -0.89 19.71 -17.78
CA LEU A 204 -0.81 21.18 -17.73
C LEU A 204 0.64 21.67 -17.80
N VAL A 205 1.58 20.98 -17.15
CA VAL A 205 3.03 21.25 -17.28
C VAL A 205 3.50 20.98 -18.71
N GLU A 206 3.14 19.83 -19.27
CA GLU A 206 3.51 19.40 -20.63
C GLU A 206 3.01 20.40 -21.70
N ALA A 207 1.81 20.91 -21.51
CA ALA A 207 1.20 21.92 -22.41
C ALA A 207 1.72 23.36 -22.18
N GLY A 208 2.62 23.57 -21.21
CA GLY A 208 3.16 24.90 -20.90
C GLY A 208 2.12 25.86 -20.31
N VAL A 209 1.03 25.35 -19.72
CA VAL A 209 -0.04 26.18 -19.14
C VAL A 209 0.44 26.86 -17.85
N ALA A 210 1.18 26.16 -17.01
CA ALA A 210 1.74 26.69 -15.77
C ALA A 210 2.96 25.90 -15.32
N SER A 211 3.80 26.50 -14.48
CA SER A 211 4.93 25.82 -13.86
C SER A 211 4.46 24.78 -12.83
N PRO A 212 5.25 23.73 -12.54
CA PRO A 212 4.96 22.78 -11.46
C PRO A 212 4.68 23.50 -10.13
N GLY A 213 5.46 24.55 -9.82
CA GLY A 213 5.30 25.34 -8.60
C GLY A 213 3.96 26.08 -8.51
N ASP A 214 3.48 26.63 -9.63
CA ASP A 214 2.20 27.35 -9.66
C ASP A 214 1.02 26.37 -9.58
N ILE A 215 1.11 25.22 -10.26
CA ILE A 215 0.11 24.14 -10.14
C ILE A 215 0.00 23.68 -8.70
N ASP A 216 1.12 23.37 -8.06
CA ASP A 216 1.16 22.91 -6.67
C ASP A 216 0.62 23.98 -5.71
N ARG A 217 0.96 25.26 -5.95
CA ARG A 217 0.43 26.39 -5.19
C ARG A 217 -1.08 26.53 -5.36
N ALA A 218 -1.59 26.40 -6.58
CA ALA A 218 -3.03 26.45 -6.85
C ALA A 218 -3.79 25.36 -6.09
N MET A 219 -3.27 24.14 -6.08
CA MET A 219 -3.92 23.03 -5.37
C MET A 219 -3.83 23.17 -3.85
N ARG A 220 -2.72 23.68 -3.32
CA ARG A 220 -2.60 23.96 -1.88
C ARG A 220 -3.54 25.09 -1.43
N LEU A 221 -3.57 26.20 -2.15
CA LEU A 221 -4.32 27.38 -1.72
C LEU A 221 -5.80 27.34 -2.11
N GLY A 222 -6.12 26.73 -3.27
CA GLY A 222 -7.48 26.66 -3.78
C GLY A 222 -8.29 25.48 -3.25
N PHE A 223 -7.63 24.34 -2.94
CA PHE A 223 -8.28 23.11 -2.51
C PHE A 223 -7.81 22.60 -1.13
N GLY A 224 -6.90 23.28 -0.47
CA GLY A 224 -6.42 22.90 0.86
C GLY A 224 -5.54 21.63 0.88
N HIS A 225 -4.95 21.25 -0.24
CA HIS A 225 -4.01 20.13 -0.28
C HIS A 225 -2.78 20.44 0.59
N THR A 226 -2.36 19.47 1.40
CA THR A 226 -1.11 19.58 2.18
C THR A 226 0.10 19.67 1.26
N MET A 227 0.04 18.94 0.14
CA MET A 227 1.10 18.83 -0.87
C MET A 227 0.45 18.94 -2.26
N GLY A 228 1.10 19.65 -3.18
CA GLY A 228 0.61 19.73 -4.55
C GLY A 228 0.85 18.45 -5.36
N PRO A 229 0.22 18.29 -6.52
CA PRO A 229 0.30 17.04 -7.31
C PRO A 229 1.69 16.75 -7.88
N CYS A 230 2.46 17.77 -8.28
CA CYS A 230 3.83 17.60 -8.80
C CYS A 230 4.79 17.21 -7.66
N GLU A 231 4.65 17.85 -6.49
CA GLU A 231 5.42 17.50 -5.30
C GLU A 231 5.07 16.10 -4.80
N THR A 232 3.80 15.71 -4.86
CA THR A 232 3.34 14.36 -4.52
C THR A 232 3.92 13.32 -5.49
N ALA A 233 3.98 13.64 -6.78
CA ALA A 233 4.60 12.79 -7.79
C ALA A 233 6.08 12.54 -7.49
N ASP A 234 6.84 13.59 -7.16
CA ASP A 234 8.24 13.48 -6.81
C ASP A 234 8.47 12.69 -5.51
N MET A 235 7.57 12.84 -4.54
CA MET A 235 7.64 12.12 -3.27
C MET A 235 7.37 10.63 -3.45
N THR A 236 6.36 10.28 -4.24
CA THR A 236 5.95 8.89 -4.48
C THR A 236 6.96 8.15 -5.37
N GLY A 237 7.49 8.86 -6.35
CA GLY A 237 8.30 8.33 -7.43
C GLY A 237 7.52 8.26 -8.74
N ILE A 238 8.00 8.99 -9.73
CA ILE A 238 7.32 9.17 -11.03
C ILE A 238 7.18 7.84 -11.78
N ASP A 239 8.16 6.94 -11.66
CA ASP A 239 8.11 5.58 -12.20
C ASP A 239 7.04 4.71 -11.50
N ILE A 240 6.88 4.83 -10.19
CA ILE A 240 5.85 4.10 -9.44
C ILE A 240 4.45 4.53 -9.89
N LEU A 241 4.25 5.85 -10.04
CA LEU A 241 2.98 6.40 -10.54
C LEU A 241 2.70 5.98 -11.98
N MET A 242 3.74 5.96 -12.84
CA MET A 242 3.63 5.52 -14.22
C MET A 242 3.17 4.07 -14.31
N HIS A 243 3.81 3.16 -13.57
CA HIS A 243 3.42 1.74 -13.54
C HIS A 243 1.99 1.54 -13.00
N ALA A 244 1.60 2.31 -11.99
CA ALA A 244 0.23 2.26 -11.45
C ALA A 244 -0.81 2.71 -12.50
N LEU A 245 -0.51 3.76 -13.26
CA LEU A 245 -1.35 4.24 -14.36
C LEU A 245 -1.45 3.20 -15.48
N GLU A 246 -0.33 2.60 -15.89
CA GLU A 246 -0.29 1.54 -16.89
C GLU A 246 -1.15 0.35 -16.46
N ALA A 247 -1.05 -0.09 -15.20
CA ALA A 247 -1.87 -1.16 -14.65
C ALA A 247 -3.37 -0.84 -14.74
N ILE A 248 -3.77 0.39 -14.35
CA ILE A 248 -5.17 0.83 -14.47
C ILE A 248 -5.62 0.92 -15.93
N TYR A 249 -4.74 1.42 -16.81
CA TYR A 249 -5.03 1.48 -18.25
C TYR A 249 -5.20 0.08 -18.86
N MET A 250 -4.33 -0.85 -18.53
CA MET A 250 -4.42 -2.24 -19.04
C MET A 250 -5.75 -2.91 -18.66
N GLU A 251 -6.25 -2.64 -17.46
CA GLU A 251 -7.53 -3.17 -16.96
C GLU A 251 -8.73 -2.45 -17.60
N THR A 252 -8.67 -1.11 -17.69
CA THR A 252 -9.83 -0.30 -18.06
C THR A 252 -9.90 0.07 -19.52
N ARG A 253 -8.76 0.05 -20.23
CA ARG A 253 -8.56 0.56 -21.59
C ARG A 253 -9.03 2.01 -21.79
N ASN A 254 -9.01 2.79 -20.71
CA ASN A 254 -9.44 4.19 -20.74
C ASN A 254 -8.22 5.11 -20.84
N GLU A 255 -8.12 5.84 -21.96
CA GLU A 255 -7.01 6.73 -22.32
C GLU A 255 -6.68 7.79 -21.26
N LYS A 256 -7.63 8.15 -20.40
CA LYS A 256 -7.35 9.09 -19.31
C LYS A 256 -6.28 8.62 -18.34
N TYR A 257 -6.06 7.29 -18.24
CA TYR A 257 -5.02 6.68 -17.40
C TYR A 257 -3.72 6.42 -18.15
N TRP A 258 -3.67 6.68 -19.46
CA TRP A 258 -2.42 6.55 -20.18
C TRP A 258 -1.40 7.58 -19.70
N PRO A 259 -0.17 7.16 -19.33
CA PRO A 259 0.84 8.07 -18.83
C PRO A 259 1.17 9.20 -19.84
N PRO A 260 1.20 10.49 -19.42
CA PRO A 260 1.59 11.61 -20.26
C PRO A 260 2.99 11.41 -20.86
N GLU A 261 3.25 12.02 -22.01
CA GLU A 261 4.55 11.91 -22.68
C GLU A 261 5.67 12.46 -21.80
N LEU A 262 5.46 13.61 -21.16
CA LEU A 262 6.41 14.18 -20.22
C LEU A 262 6.78 13.19 -19.11
N MET A 263 5.80 12.53 -18.49
CA MET A 263 6.05 11.52 -17.45
C MET A 263 6.94 10.38 -17.97
N ARG A 264 6.65 9.84 -19.14
CA ARG A 264 7.43 8.76 -19.77
C ARG A 264 8.88 9.20 -20.08
N ARG A 265 9.05 10.44 -20.55
CA ARG A 265 10.37 11.05 -20.81
C ARG A 265 11.16 11.25 -19.51
N MET A 266 10.50 11.71 -18.45
CA MET A 266 11.12 11.87 -17.13
C MET A 266 11.64 10.54 -16.60
N VAL A 267 10.81 9.48 -16.65
CA VAL A 267 11.22 8.14 -16.23
C VAL A 267 12.39 7.63 -17.05
N ALA A 268 12.33 7.74 -18.38
CA ALA A 268 13.42 7.33 -19.29
C ALA A 268 14.74 8.10 -19.03
N SER A 269 14.65 9.32 -18.52
CA SER A 269 15.80 10.17 -18.18
C SER A 269 16.29 10.03 -16.73
N GLY A 270 15.70 9.14 -15.93
CA GLY A 270 16.07 8.96 -14.52
C GLY A 270 15.61 10.09 -13.59
N LEU A 271 14.70 10.96 -14.04
CA LEU A 271 14.10 12.03 -13.24
C LEU A 271 12.92 11.45 -12.46
N LEU A 272 13.24 10.68 -11.40
CA LEU A 272 12.23 9.88 -10.68
C LEU A 272 11.72 10.54 -9.39
N GLY A 273 12.05 11.80 -9.17
CA GLY A 273 11.67 12.56 -7.98
C GLY A 273 12.71 12.50 -6.87
N ARG A 274 12.26 12.55 -5.62
CA ARG A 274 13.14 12.65 -4.42
C ARG A 274 14.18 11.55 -4.33
N LYS A 275 13.86 10.31 -4.74
CA LYS A 275 14.80 9.17 -4.67
C LYS A 275 16.02 9.33 -5.58
N THR A 276 15.90 10.07 -6.68
CA THR A 276 17.00 10.42 -7.57
C THR A 276 17.45 11.88 -7.40
N LYS A 277 16.90 12.57 -6.40
CA LYS A 277 17.13 14.00 -6.10
C LYS A 277 16.66 14.96 -7.21
N LYS A 278 16.02 14.46 -8.25
CA LYS A 278 15.50 15.25 -9.38
C LYS A 278 14.20 14.68 -9.91
N GLY A 279 13.23 15.55 -10.16
CA GLY A 279 11.94 15.25 -10.74
C GLY A 279 11.30 16.52 -11.32
N PHE A 280 10.11 16.88 -10.89
CA PHE A 280 9.54 18.21 -11.13
C PHE A 280 10.32 19.30 -10.40
N TYR A 281 10.97 18.93 -9.30
CA TYR A 281 11.85 19.79 -8.52
C TYR A 281 13.25 19.20 -8.43
N ASP A 282 14.22 20.07 -8.14
CA ASP A 282 15.59 19.70 -7.78
C ASP A 282 15.72 19.70 -6.26
N TYR A 283 16.17 18.57 -5.72
CA TYR A 283 16.41 18.36 -4.28
C TYR A 283 17.90 18.23 -3.95
N SER A 284 18.77 18.53 -4.90
CA SER A 284 20.24 18.31 -4.76
C SER A 284 20.87 19.25 -3.73
N SER A 285 20.31 20.46 -3.57
CA SER A 285 20.75 21.47 -2.58
C SER A 285 20.25 21.20 -1.15
N GLY A 286 19.39 20.20 -0.96
CA GLY A 286 18.64 19.99 0.29
C GLY A 286 17.41 20.89 0.42
N GLN A 287 17.18 21.80 -0.52
CA GLN A 287 15.98 22.60 -0.67
C GLN A 287 15.22 22.18 -1.93
N GLN A 288 13.91 22.42 -1.93
CA GLN A 288 13.07 22.15 -3.10
C GLN A 288 13.11 23.36 -4.04
N GLU A 289 13.76 23.19 -5.19
CA GLU A 289 13.86 24.23 -6.22
C GLU A 289 13.14 23.77 -7.50
N PRO A 290 12.52 24.69 -8.28
CA PRO A 290 11.94 24.33 -9.56
C PRO A 290 13.02 23.78 -10.52
N TYR A 291 12.85 22.53 -10.97
CA TYR A 291 13.75 21.95 -11.96
C TYR A 291 13.45 22.46 -13.39
N TRP A 292 12.16 22.62 -13.67
CA TRP A 292 11.68 23.12 -14.96
C TRP A 292 11.51 24.63 -14.92
N LYS A 293 12.34 25.33 -15.65
CA LYS A 293 12.16 26.77 -15.95
C LYS A 293 11.36 26.85 -17.24
N LEU A 294 10.05 27.05 -17.12
CA LEU A 294 9.17 27.37 -18.24
C LEU A 294 9.26 28.87 -18.56
#